data_c624e16c25cb167d4fd941f56e6e6535
#
_entry.id   c624e16c25cb167d4fd941f56e6e6535
#
_cell.length_a   1.000
_cell.length_b   1.000
_cell.length_c   1.000
_cell.angle_alpha   90.00
_cell.angle_beta   90.00
_cell.angle_gamma   90.00
#
_symmetry.space_group_name_H-M   'P 1'
#
loop_
_entity.id
_entity.type
_entity.pdbx_description
1 polymer ?
#
loop_
_entity_poly.entity_id
_entity_poly.type
_entity_poly.pdbx_seq_one_letter_code
_entity_poly.pdbx_strand_id
1 'polypeptide(L)'
;MCLAYQSGTGTKDIYRAVSPEEFDDIFATGGFRARPDGRSFQAKEFGNSFDETLEFANKPINLDKAAIVKVTIPENVYNQLHHMNLDRAIFKSGTPVVEPEMLDMFNESIISIEHAF
;
A
#
# COMPACT_ATOMS: atom_id res chain seq x y z
N MET A 1 -19.25 18.40 11.83
CA MET A 1 -18.69 17.78 11.72
C MET A 1 -18.67 17.05 10.68
N CYS A 2 -18.37 16.80 10.04
CA CYS A 2 -18.21 16.07 8.92
C CYS A 2 -18.77 14.78 8.98
N LEU A 3 -19.76 14.63 9.73
CA LEU A 3 -20.38 13.36 9.85
C LEU A 3 -21.00 12.89 8.60
N ALA A 4 -21.54 13.81 7.85
CA ALA A 4 -22.18 13.44 6.61
C ALA A 4 -21.21 12.82 5.63
N TYR A 5 -20.00 13.33 5.64
CA TYR A 5 -19.03 12.80 4.75
C TYR A 5 -18.54 11.45 5.22
N GLN A 6 -18.59 11.18 6.49
CA GLN A 6 -18.22 9.88 6.97
C GLN A 6 -19.31 8.85 6.76
N SER A 7 -20.52 9.31 6.71
CA SER A 7 -21.64 8.44 6.56
C SER A 7 -21.58 7.72 5.23
N GLY A 8 -21.68 6.44 5.23
CA GLY A 8 -21.59 5.65 4.02
C GLY A 8 -20.21 5.51 3.46
N THR A 9 -19.22 6.04 4.15
CA THR A 9 -17.86 5.92 3.71
C THR A 9 -17.17 4.86 4.53
N GLY A 10 -16.89 3.73 3.95
CA GLY A 10 -16.14 2.69 4.62
C GLY A 10 -14.66 2.95 4.50
N THR A 11 -13.90 2.02 5.02
CA THR A 11 -12.45 2.04 4.91
C THR A 11 -11.99 0.74 4.25
N LYS A 12 -10.78 0.76 3.74
CA LYS A 12 -10.14 -0.42 3.16
C LYS A 12 -8.76 -0.57 3.77
N ASP A 13 -8.40 -1.80 4.06
CA ASP A 13 -7.06 -2.15 4.50
C ASP A 13 -6.32 -2.74 3.32
N ILE A 14 -5.16 -2.18 3.03
CA ILE A 14 -4.29 -2.71 1.99
C ILE A 14 -2.93 -2.97 2.60
N TYR A 15 -2.16 -3.86 2.00
CA TYR A 15 -0.93 -4.39 2.58
C TYR A 15 0.22 -4.25 1.61
N ARG A 16 1.41 -3.99 2.13
CA ARG A 16 2.59 -3.88 1.28
C ARG A 16 3.77 -4.54 1.95
N ALA A 17 4.47 -5.40 1.20
CA ALA A 17 5.74 -5.97 1.64
C ALA A 17 6.83 -4.95 1.38
N VAL A 18 7.63 -4.65 2.40
CA VAL A 18 8.61 -3.56 2.33
C VAL A 18 9.99 -4.04 2.77
N SER A 19 11.02 -3.38 2.24
CA SER A 19 12.39 -3.56 2.71
C SER A 19 12.57 -2.83 4.04
N PRO A 20 13.67 -3.12 4.77
CA PRO A 20 13.92 -2.40 6.02
C PRO A 20 14.03 -0.89 5.82
N GLU A 21 14.64 -0.46 4.72
CA GLU A 21 14.78 0.97 4.44
C GLU A 21 13.43 1.63 4.20
N GLU A 22 12.57 0.97 3.44
CA GLU A 22 11.24 1.51 3.20
C GLU A 22 10.42 1.52 4.48
N PHE A 23 10.53 0.47 5.29
CA PHE A 23 9.84 0.39 6.57
C PHE A 23 10.20 1.57 7.45
N ASP A 24 11.51 1.82 7.59
CA ASP A 24 11.99 2.94 8.42
C ASP A 24 11.48 4.27 7.88
N ASP A 25 11.49 4.46 6.57
CA ASP A 25 11.04 5.69 5.96
C ASP A 25 9.55 5.91 6.19
N ILE A 26 8.74 4.87 6.05
CA ILE A 26 7.29 4.96 6.26
C ILE A 26 6.98 5.44 7.68
N PHE A 27 7.61 4.85 8.68
CA PHE A 27 7.31 5.21 10.05
C PHE A 27 8.01 6.49 10.51
N ALA A 28 9.04 6.92 9.80
CA ALA A 28 9.66 8.22 10.08
C ALA A 28 8.85 9.37 9.49
N THR A 29 8.22 9.16 8.33
CA THR A 29 7.53 10.25 7.62
C THR A 29 6.02 10.16 7.71
N GLY A 30 5.49 8.99 8.06
CA GLY A 30 4.04 8.78 8.11
C GLY A 30 3.41 8.54 6.75
N GLY A 31 4.19 8.22 5.73
CA GLY A 31 3.64 7.95 4.41
C GLY A 31 4.64 7.31 3.48
N PHE A 32 4.27 7.22 2.21
CA PHE A 32 5.06 6.56 1.19
C PHE A 32 5.67 7.61 0.26
N ARG A 33 6.92 7.43 -0.11
CA ARG A 33 7.62 8.37 -0.95
C ARG A 33 8.19 7.68 -2.19
N ALA A 34 8.33 8.44 -3.28
CA ALA A 34 9.03 7.94 -4.45
C ALA A 34 10.48 7.65 -4.09
N ARG A 35 11.10 6.73 -4.83
CA ARG A 35 12.49 6.37 -4.55
C ARG A 35 13.39 7.57 -4.78
N PRO A 36 14.30 7.85 -3.84
CA PRO A 36 15.18 9.03 -3.97
C PRO A 36 16.10 8.97 -5.18
N ASP A 37 16.45 7.76 -5.62
CA ASP A 37 17.36 7.61 -6.75
C ASP A 37 16.68 7.82 -8.10
N GLY A 38 15.37 8.02 -8.10
CA GLY A 38 14.62 8.26 -9.32
C GLY A 38 14.64 7.11 -10.31
N ARG A 39 15.12 5.94 -9.87
CA ARG A 39 15.24 4.81 -10.77
C ARG A 39 13.96 4.04 -10.88
N SER A 40 13.76 3.49 -12.04
CA SER A 40 12.69 2.57 -12.32
C SER A 40 11.31 3.09 -11.95
N PHE A 41 10.42 2.21 -11.81
CA PHE A 41 9.02 2.44 -11.56
C PHE A 41 8.82 2.97 -10.16
N GLN A 42 8.14 4.10 -10.05
CA GLN A 42 7.94 4.76 -8.78
C GLN A 42 6.60 4.45 -8.12
N ALA A 43 5.72 3.73 -8.81
CA ALA A 43 4.42 3.41 -8.26
C ALA A 43 4.55 2.45 -7.09
N LYS A 44 3.64 2.55 -6.13
CA LYS A 44 3.62 1.68 -4.97
C LYS A 44 2.52 0.65 -5.13
N GLU A 45 2.88 -0.62 -5.04
CA GLU A 45 1.96 -1.74 -5.24
C GLU A 45 1.54 -2.31 -3.90
N PHE A 46 0.25 -2.61 -3.77
CA PHE A 46 -0.30 -3.13 -2.53
C PHE A 46 -1.08 -4.40 -2.82
N GLY A 47 -1.31 -5.21 -1.79
CA GLY A 47 -2.22 -6.35 -1.86
C GLY A 47 -3.48 -6.06 -1.09
N ASN A 48 -4.57 -6.73 -1.46
CA ASN A 48 -5.85 -6.59 -0.79
C ASN A 48 -5.97 -7.50 0.44
N SER A 49 -5.04 -8.43 0.63
CA SER A 49 -5.11 -9.39 1.71
C SER A 49 -3.73 -9.58 2.32
N PHE A 50 -3.70 -9.77 3.63
CA PHE A 50 -2.46 -10.07 4.33
C PHE A 50 -1.83 -11.36 3.80
N ASP A 51 -2.65 -12.39 3.65
CA ASP A 51 -2.14 -13.71 3.24
C ASP A 51 -1.49 -13.65 1.86
N GLU A 52 -2.12 -12.95 0.92
CA GLU A 52 -1.56 -12.81 -0.42
C GLU A 52 -0.26 -12.02 -0.39
N THR A 53 -0.21 -10.97 0.40
CA THR A 53 0.99 -10.15 0.52
C THR A 53 2.12 -10.93 1.18
N LEU A 54 1.80 -11.75 2.17
CA LEU A 54 2.79 -12.60 2.81
C LEU A 54 3.35 -13.62 1.83
N GLU A 55 2.49 -14.23 1.03
CA GLU A 55 2.95 -15.18 0.02
C GLU A 55 3.88 -14.50 -0.98
N PHE A 56 3.54 -13.29 -1.40
CA PHE A 56 4.38 -12.52 -2.31
C PHE A 56 5.74 -12.21 -1.66
N ALA A 57 5.74 -11.81 -0.39
CA ALA A 57 6.97 -11.46 0.30
C ALA A 57 7.89 -12.66 0.47
N ASN A 58 7.33 -13.86 0.50
CA ASN A 58 8.12 -15.08 0.68
C ASN A 58 8.71 -15.63 -0.61
N LYS A 59 8.46 -14.99 -1.75
CA LYS A 59 9.07 -15.44 -3.01
C LYS A 59 10.57 -15.15 -2.99
N PRO A 60 11.39 -16.03 -3.56
CA PRO A 60 12.83 -15.81 -3.54
C PRO A 60 13.27 -14.47 -4.15
N ILE A 61 12.53 -13.97 -5.15
CA ILE A 61 12.89 -12.70 -5.79
C ILE A 61 12.68 -11.51 -4.85
N ASN A 62 11.96 -11.71 -3.75
CA ASN A 62 11.64 -10.64 -2.80
C ASN A 62 12.41 -10.79 -1.50
N LEU A 63 13.64 -11.29 -1.57
CA LEU A 63 14.46 -11.50 -0.37
C LEU A 63 14.77 -10.22 0.38
N ASP A 64 14.67 -9.08 -0.28
CA ASP A 64 14.89 -7.80 0.37
C ASP A 64 13.70 -7.34 1.21
N LYS A 65 12.55 -8.02 1.11
CA LYS A 65 11.37 -7.64 1.88
C LYS A 65 11.47 -8.22 3.28
N ALA A 66 11.36 -7.36 4.27
CA ALA A 66 11.57 -7.74 5.66
C ALA A 66 10.33 -7.57 6.54
N ALA A 67 9.32 -6.88 6.05
CA ALA A 67 8.13 -6.62 6.86
C ALA A 67 6.92 -6.39 5.97
N ILE A 68 5.73 -6.46 6.56
CA ILE A 68 4.48 -6.11 5.88
C ILE A 68 3.82 -5.02 6.70
N VAL A 69 3.41 -3.95 6.03
CA VAL A 69 2.65 -2.89 6.67
C VAL A 69 1.19 -2.95 6.21
N LYS A 70 0.29 -2.63 7.12
CA LYS A 70 -1.13 -2.51 6.84
C LYS A 70 -1.49 -1.05 6.81
N VAL A 71 -2.11 -0.60 5.74
CA VAL A 71 -2.49 0.80 5.57
C VAL A 71 -4.01 0.85 5.45
N THR A 72 -4.63 1.66 6.30
CA THR A 72 -6.08 1.87 6.25
C THR A 72 -6.35 3.20 5.59
N ILE A 73 -7.18 3.18 4.55
CA ILE A 73 -7.53 4.38 3.78
C ILE A 73 -9.05 4.43 3.59
N PRO A 74 -9.59 5.61 3.27
CA PRO A 74 -11.02 5.71 2.94
C PRO A 74 -11.33 4.90 1.67
N GLU A 75 -12.49 4.30 1.65
CA GLU A 75 -12.90 3.47 0.51
C GLU A 75 -12.96 4.26 -0.79
N ASN A 76 -13.37 5.51 -0.73
CA ASN A 76 -13.43 6.33 -1.95
C ASN A 76 -12.04 6.59 -2.52
N VAL A 77 -11.01 6.65 -1.68
CA VAL A 77 -9.64 6.75 -2.17
C VAL A 77 -9.21 5.43 -2.80
N TYR A 78 -9.52 4.32 -2.12
CA TYR A 78 -9.22 3.00 -2.65
C TYR A 78 -9.80 2.84 -4.06
N ASN A 79 -11.03 3.32 -4.28
CA ASN A 79 -11.69 3.19 -5.58
C ASN A 79 -11.05 4.04 -6.66
N GLN A 80 -10.24 5.03 -6.29
CA GLN A 80 -9.53 5.87 -7.25
C GLN A 80 -8.18 5.31 -7.64
N LEU A 81 -7.69 4.31 -6.92
CA LEU A 81 -6.39 3.73 -7.23
C LEU A 81 -6.48 2.88 -8.50
N HIS A 82 -5.33 2.69 -9.11
CA HIS A 82 -5.25 1.84 -10.28
C HIS A 82 -5.25 0.38 -9.80
N HIS A 83 -6.14 -0.44 -10.30
CA HIS A 83 -6.25 -1.83 -9.88
C HIS A 83 -5.73 -2.73 -10.99
N MET A 84 -4.73 -3.53 -10.65
CA MET A 84 -4.05 -4.38 -11.60
C MET A 84 -4.02 -5.82 -11.09
N ASN A 85 -3.55 -6.73 -11.92
CA ASN A 85 -3.33 -8.12 -11.53
C ASN A 85 -1.90 -8.48 -11.86
N LEU A 86 -0.98 -7.98 -11.06
CA LEU A 86 0.44 -8.12 -11.36
C LEU A 86 0.92 -9.56 -11.23
N ASP A 87 0.37 -10.31 -10.29
CA ASP A 87 0.72 -11.71 -10.12
C ASP A 87 -0.55 -12.46 -9.76
N ARG A 88 -1.23 -12.97 -10.76
CA ARG A 88 -2.53 -13.59 -10.59
C ARG A 88 -2.49 -14.85 -9.72
N ALA A 89 -1.36 -15.51 -9.69
CA ALA A 89 -1.23 -16.72 -8.90
C ALA A 89 -1.23 -16.41 -7.41
N ILE A 90 -0.77 -15.22 -7.04
CA ILE A 90 -0.66 -14.79 -5.65
C ILE A 90 -1.74 -13.77 -5.30
N PHE A 91 -1.85 -12.69 -6.09
CA PHE A 91 -2.80 -11.62 -5.79
C PHE A 91 -4.12 -11.88 -6.50
N LYS A 92 -4.84 -12.90 -6.03
CA LYS A 92 -6.10 -13.30 -6.64
C LYS A 92 -7.18 -12.23 -6.49
N SER A 93 -7.08 -11.41 -5.46
CA SER A 93 -8.03 -10.33 -5.22
C SER A 93 -7.59 -9.01 -5.83
N GLY A 94 -6.50 -9.01 -6.61
CA GLY A 94 -6.03 -7.83 -7.31
C GLY A 94 -4.92 -7.11 -6.59
N THR A 95 -4.31 -6.15 -7.29
CA THR A 95 -3.19 -5.37 -6.80
C THR A 95 -3.51 -3.89 -6.93
N PRO A 96 -3.92 -3.22 -5.85
CA PRO A 96 -4.08 -1.76 -5.90
C PRO A 96 -2.73 -1.10 -6.06
N VAL A 97 -2.65 -0.11 -6.93
CA VAL A 97 -1.39 0.57 -7.24
C VAL A 97 -1.58 2.07 -7.05
N VAL A 98 -0.64 2.70 -6.34
CA VAL A 98 -0.62 4.14 -6.17
C VAL A 98 0.41 4.69 -7.14
N GLU A 99 -0.06 5.37 -8.19
CA GLU A 99 0.84 5.97 -9.17
C GLU A 99 1.57 7.16 -8.55
N PRO A 100 2.75 7.52 -9.07
CA PRO A 100 3.53 8.61 -8.46
C PRO A 100 2.76 9.91 -8.32
N GLU A 101 1.93 10.25 -9.30
CA GLU A 101 1.19 11.50 -9.26
C GLU A 101 0.08 11.48 -8.22
N MET A 102 -0.27 10.33 -7.69
CA MET A 102 -1.30 10.21 -6.67
C MET A 102 -0.73 10.06 -5.26
N LEU A 103 0.59 10.01 -5.12
CA LEU A 103 1.20 9.74 -3.82
C LEU A 103 0.84 10.79 -2.77
N ASP A 104 0.84 12.06 -3.13
CA ASP A 104 0.51 13.10 -2.15
C ASP A 104 -0.92 12.95 -1.64
N MET A 105 -1.86 12.75 -2.55
CA MET A 105 -3.27 12.58 -2.17
C MET A 105 -3.43 11.32 -1.34
N PHE A 106 -2.77 10.23 -1.74
CA PHE A 106 -2.84 8.98 -1.02
C PHE A 106 -2.32 9.15 0.41
N ASN A 107 -1.15 9.76 0.56
CA ASN A 107 -0.56 9.95 1.87
C ASN A 107 -1.43 10.79 2.78
N GLU A 108 -2.06 11.83 2.23
CA GLU A 108 -2.95 12.68 3.03
C GLU A 108 -4.20 11.96 3.46
N SER A 109 -4.60 10.91 2.76
CA SER A 109 -5.81 10.17 3.06
C SER A 109 -5.61 9.04 4.06
N ILE A 110 -4.38 8.71 4.39
CA ILE A 110 -4.09 7.57 5.27
C ILE A 110 -4.68 7.78 6.66
N ILE A 111 -5.47 6.82 7.10
CA ILE A 111 -6.06 6.84 8.43
C ILE A 111 -5.10 6.23 9.44
N SER A 112 -4.47 5.11 9.09
CA SER A 112 -3.48 4.49 9.97
C SER A 112 -2.53 3.62 9.16
N ILE A 113 -1.32 3.46 9.70
CA ILE A 113 -0.32 2.54 9.18
C ILE A 113 0.14 1.68 10.35
N GLU A 114 0.09 0.37 10.17
CA GLU A 114 0.46 -0.58 11.21
C GLU A 114 1.46 -1.58 10.71
N HIS A 115 2.32 -2.02 11.60
CA HIS A 115 3.26 -3.09 11.31
C HIS A 115 2.50 -4.41 11.44
N ALA A 116 2.18 -5.04 10.32
CA ALA A 116 1.34 -6.23 10.33
C ALA A 116 2.13 -7.52 10.50
N PHE A 117 3.39 -7.51 10.07
CA PHE A 117 4.21 -8.73 10.19
C PHE A 117 5.68 -8.43 10.26
#